data_bec53a1a337288e4ac0da8218a68164c
#
_entry.id   bec53a1a337288e4ac0da8218a68164c
#
_cell.length_a   1.000
_cell.length_b   1.000
_cell.length_c   1.000
_cell.angle_alpha   90.00
_cell.angle_beta   90.00
_cell.angle_gamma   90.00
#
_symmetry.space_group_name_H-M   'P 1'
#
loop_
_entity.id
_entity.type
_entity.pdbx_description
1 polymer ?
#
loop_
_entity_poly.entity_id
_entity_poly.type
_entity_poly.pdbx_seq_one_letter_code
_entity_poly.pdbx_strand_id
1 'polypeptide(L)'
;MGEGIIQGVERYGVIMFVSFSVGNTGPFKEITGITTLAENLKKEFLEENTFEVSGQNYNKISYIYGANGSGKTNYLAALTKMQKMIIMSTVLGANNNKLLEVPAIKKELAAPIETFKFDIDCKSKETYFEIQVIIEEILYTYSFAIQDGKIQKELLTKKKKRTEVLIKRTSPKYEDIVLRSGLSSFKNMVSVVREDALCLAMAAMLNNPLASMILNEIMNYRVI
;
A
#
# COMPACT_ATOMS: atom_id res chain seq x y z
N MET A 1 -30.03 36.32 25.25
CA MET A 1 -30.03 34.84 25.20
C MET A 1 -29.82 34.47 23.76
N GLY A 2 -28.61 34.17 23.38
CA GLY A 2 -28.24 33.78 22.03
C GLY A 2 -27.87 32.32 22.04
N GLU A 3 -28.71 31.50 21.44
CA GLU A 3 -28.41 30.10 21.19
C GLU A 3 -27.35 30.01 20.08
N GLY A 4 -26.14 29.63 20.47
CA GLY A 4 -25.07 29.28 19.54
C GLY A 4 -25.35 27.92 18.92
N ILE A 5 -25.78 27.89 17.65
CA ILE A 5 -25.87 26.69 16.85
C ILE A 5 -24.45 26.23 16.57
N ILE A 6 -24.05 25.13 17.20
CA ILE A 6 -22.84 24.36 16.80
C ILE A 6 -23.20 23.67 15.49
N GLN A 7 -22.80 24.28 14.37
CA GLN A 7 -22.89 23.63 13.05
C GLN A 7 -22.08 22.35 13.06
N GLY A 8 -22.67 21.30 12.48
CA GLY A 8 -22.25 19.94 12.53
C GLY A 8 -20.78 19.75 12.15
N VAL A 9 -20.11 18.98 12.98
CA VAL A 9 -18.89 18.27 12.60
C VAL A 9 -19.27 17.32 11.47
N GLU A 10 -18.93 17.67 10.23
CA GLU A 10 -18.95 16.70 9.15
C GLU A 10 -18.11 15.51 9.62
N ARG A 11 -18.74 14.35 9.72
CA ARG A 11 -18.06 13.09 9.99
C ARG A 11 -17.21 12.76 8.75
N TYR A 12 -16.00 13.27 8.72
CA TYR A 12 -14.99 12.70 7.84
C TYR A 12 -14.86 11.22 8.25
N GLY A 13 -15.14 10.32 7.30
CA GLY A 13 -15.05 8.88 7.56
C GLY A 13 -13.66 8.54 8.14
N VAL A 14 -13.61 7.57 9.03
CA VAL A 14 -12.33 7.15 9.64
C VAL A 14 -11.37 6.72 8.54
N ILE A 15 -10.24 7.40 8.42
CA ILE A 15 -9.14 7.07 7.52
C ILE A 15 -7.95 6.73 8.41
N MET A 16 -7.39 5.51 8.24
CA MET A 16 -6.33 5.08 9.15
C MET A 16 -5.42 4.01 8.54
N PHE A 17 -4.13 4.13 8.86
CA PHE A 17 -3.14 3.07 8.65
C PHE A 17 -3.39 1.91 9.61
N VAL A 18 -3.37 0.69 9.09
CA VAL A 18 -3.57 -0.54 9.89
C VAL A 18 -2.30 -1.36 10.00
N SER A 19 -1.68 -1.68 8.88
CA SER A 19 -0.45 -2.46 8.87
C SER A 19 0.36 -2.23 7.60
N PHE A 20 1.65 -2.51 7.70
CA PHE A 20 2.54 -2.64 6.55
C PHE A 20 3.43 -3.86 6.75
N SER A 21 3.59 -4.66 5.69
CA SER A 21 4.45 -5.84 5.70
C SER A 21 5.34 -5.86 4.46
N VAL A 22 6.57 -6.36 4.62
CA VAL A 22 7.56 -6.43 3.56
C VAL A 22 8.38 -7.71 3.69
N GLY A 23 8.78 -8.30 2.58
CA GLY A 23 9.63 -9.50 2.56
C GLY A 23 10.62 -9.49 1.41
N ASN A 24 11.71 -10.21 1.57
CA ASN A 24 12.82 -10.32 0.64
C ASN A 24 13.35 -8.96 0.14
N THR A 25 13.61 -8.01 1.05
CA THR A 25 14.26 -6.74 0.72
C THR A 25 15.06 -6.18 1.88
N GLY A 26 16.19 -5.53 1.59
CA GLY A 26 17.08 -4.98 2.60
C GLY A 26 17.48 -6.03 3.64
N PRO A 27 17.26 -5.81 4.96
CA PRO A 27 17.58 -6.79 6.01
C PRO A 27 16.48 -7.85 6.21
N PHE A 28 15.36 -7.79 5.50
CA PHE A 28 14.20 -8.66 5.71
C PHE A 28 14.21 -9.82 4.72
N LYS A 29 14.57 -11.02 5.20
CA LYS A 29 14.50 -12.26 4.43
C LYS A 29 13.05 -12.75 4.37
N GLU A 30 12.44 -12.90 5.53
CA GLU A 30 11.06 -13.33 5.68
C GLU A 30 10.11 -12.14 5.70
N ILE A 31 8.80 -12.38 5.51
CA ILE A 31 7.79 -11.34 5.62
C ILE A 31 7.77 -10.82 7.06
N THR A 32 8.03 -9.55 7.20
CA THR A 32 8.05 -8.82 8.47
C THR A 32 7.09 -7.66 8.38
N GLY A 33 6.28 -7.45 9.41
CA GLY A 33 5.26 -6.40 9.40
C GLY A 33 5.01 -5.81 10.78
N ILE A 34 4.39 -4.64 10.79
CA ILE A 34 3.87 -3.96 11.99
C ILE A 34 2.39 -3.71 11.77
N THR A 35 1.62 -3.88 12.83
CA THR A 35 0.18 -3.59 12.83
C THR A 35 -0.15 -2.63 13.96
N THR A 36 -1.16 -1.79 13.73
CA THR A 36 -1.78 -0.94 14.76
C THR A 36 -2.91 -1.67 15.47
N LEU A 37 -3.28 -2.89 15.05
CA LEU A 37 -4.30 -3.68 15.73
C LEU A 37 -3.92 -3.84 17.20
N ALA A 38 -4.82 -3.43 18.09
CA ALA A 38 -4.60 -3.52 19.53
C ALA A 38 -4.92 -4.93 20.01
N GLU A 39 -3.95 -5.58 20.63
CA GLU A 39 -4.09 -6.91 21.20
C GLU A 39 -4.03 -6.80 22.75
N ASN A 40 -4.95 -7.50 23.44
CA ASN A 40 -4.91 -7.75 24.89
C ASN A 40 -4.73 -6.52 25.81
N LEU A 41 -5.20 -5.34 25.42
CA LEU A 41 -5.18 -4.18 26.30
C LEU A 41 -6.23 -4.33 27.41
N LYS A 42 -5.88 -3.87 28.61
CA LYS A 42 -6.84 -3.73 29.71
C LYS A 42 -7.92 -2.72 29.31
N LYS A 43 -9.18 -2.98 29.69
CA LYS A 43 -10.33 -2.15 29.28
C LYS A 43 -10.13 -0.66 29.60
N GLU A 44 -9.52 -0.33 30.72
CA GLU A 44 -9.24 1.04 31.15
C GLU A 44 -8.34 1.85 30.21
N PHE A 45 -7.53 1.18 29.37
CA PHE A 45 -6.63 1.84 28.42
C PHE A 45 -7.14 1.84 26.97
N LEU A 46 -8.22 1.08 26.69
CA LEU A 46 -8.74 0.97 25.33
C LEU A 46 -9.30 2.30 24.82
N GLU A 47 -10.17 2.95 25.58
CA GLU A 47 -10.85 4.18 25.13
C GLU A 47 -9.90 5.34 24.87
N GLU A 48 -8.87 5.49 25.70
CA GLU A 48 -7.91 6.60 25.57
C GLU A 48 -6.91 6.36 24.45
N ASN A 49 -6.44 5.12 24.25
CA ASN A 49 -5.29 4.79 23.41
C ASN A 49 -5.67 4.14 22.09
N THR A 50 -6.94 3.85 21.86
CA THR A 50 -7.38 3.19 20.62
C THR A 50 -8.54 3.91 19.94
N PHE A 51 -8.74 3.55 18.66
CA PHE A 51 -9.97 3.80 17.92
C PHE A 51 -10.68 2.47 17.69
N GLU A 52 -11.98 2.42 17.87
CA GLU A 52 -12.77 1.26 17.49
C GLU A 52 -13.33 1.44 16.08
N VAL A 53 -13.06 0.46 15.20
CA VAL A 53 -13.62 0.40 13.86
C VAL A 53 -14.11 -1.02 13.59
N SER A 54 -15.38 -1.16 13.26
CA SER A 54 -16.01 -2.46 12.94
C SER A 54 -15.80 -3.54 14.00
N GLY A 55 -15.82 -3.15 15.28
CA GLY A 55 -15.65 -4.06 16.43
C GLY A 55 -14.20 -4.49 16.70
N GLN A 56 -13.22 -3.83 16.10
CA GLN A 56 -11.80 -4.01 16.37
C GLN A 56 -11.16 -2.72 16.86
N ASN A 57 -10.25 -2.82 17.81
CA ASN A 57 -9.50 -1.70 18.36
C ASN A 57 -8.15 -1.55 17.68
N TYR A 58 -7.80 -0.32 17.31
CA TYR A 58 -6.54 0.04 16.68
C TYR A 58 -5.83 1.10 17.50
N ASN A 59 -4.54 0.93 17.75
CA ASN A 59 -3.73 1.87 18.51
C ASN A 59 -3.63 3.22 17.80
N LYS A 60 -3.83 4.31 18.53
CA LYS A 60 -3.66 5.68 18.04
C LYS A 60 -2.19 6.00 17.71
N ILE A 61 -1.27 5.39 18.46
CA ILE A 61 0.17 5.59 18.35
C ILE A 61 0.86 4.24 18.45
N SER A 62 1.85 4.01 17.60
CA SER A 62 2.73 2.84 17.65
C SER A 62 4.18 3.29 17.64
N TYR A 63 4.99 2.70 18.51
CA TYR A 63 6.41 2.98 18.61
C TYR A 63 7.24 1.81 18.09
N ILE A 64 8.26 2.10 17.26
CA ILE A 64 9.23 1.12 16.79
C ILE A 64 10.55 1.38 17.52
N TYR A 65 10.97 0.48 18.40
CA TYR A 65 12.26 0.57 19.04
C TYR A 65 13.02 -0.76 18.96
N GLY A 66 14.33 -0.67 19.17
CA GLY A 66 15.25 -1.79 19.06
C GLY A 66 16.68 -1.30 18.97
N ALA A 67 17.65 -2.20 19.06
CA ALA A 67 19.07 -1.91 18.97
C ALA A 67 19.47 -1.19 17.68
N ASN A 68 20.61 -0.50 17.67
CA ASN A 68 21.16 0.06 16.44
C ASN A 68 21.46 -1.08 15.46
N GLY A 69 21.15 -0.88 14.19
CA GLY A 69 21.29 -1.93 13.16
C GLY A 69 20.13 -2.94 13.09
N SER A 70 19.10 -2.86 13.94
CA SER A 70 17.96 -3.81 13.93
C SER A 70 17.01 -3.69 12.73
N GLY A 71 17.26 -2.75 11.81
CA GLY A 71 16.45 -2.60 10.59
C GLY A 71 15.31 -1.58 10.67
N LYS A 72 15.15 -0.83 11.77
CA LYS A 72 14.05 0.17 11.93
C LYS A 72 13.95 1.15 10.75
N THR A 73 15.05 1.79 10.40
CA THR A 73 15.12 2.73 9.26
C THR A 73 14.85 2.03 7.93
N ASN A 74 15.34 0.80 7.75
CA ASN A 74 15.08 0.02 6.54
C ASN A 74 13.61 -0.36 6.40
N TYR A 75 12.91 -0.59 7.52
CA TYR A 75 11.47 -0.87 7.50
C TYR A 75 10.67 0.34 7.01
N LEU A 76 10.96 1.53 7.53
CA LEU A 76 10.34 2.77 7.07
C LEU A 76 10.71 3.08 5.60
N ALA A 77 11.97 2.86 5.22
CA ALA A 77 12.40 3.00 3.83
C ALA A 77 11.70 2.02 2.88
N ALA A 78 11.28 0.85 3.37
CA ALA A 78 10.51 -0.10 2.56
C ALA A 78 9.12 0.43 2.19
N LEU A 79 8.45 1.19 3.07
CA LEU A 79 7.20 1.88 2.73
C LEU A 79 7.43 2.90 1.61
N THR A 80 8.48 3.70 1.68
CA THR A 80 8.87 4.63 0.61
C THR A 80 9.16 3.89 -0.70
N LYS A 81 9.79 2.71 -0.64
CA LYS A 81 10.02 1.86 -1.83
C LYS A 81 8.69 1.39 -2.45
N MET A 82 7.72 0.97 -1.63
CA MET A 82 6.38 0.60 -2.11
C MET A 82 5.70 1.78 -2.82
N GLN A 83 5.69 2.96 -2.21
CA GLN A 83 5.12 4.19 -2.80
C GLN A 83 5.82 4.55 -4.12
N LYS A 84 7.15 4.43 -4.17
CA LYS A 84 7.94 4.62 -5.39
C LYS A 84 7.49 3.69 -6.52
N MET A 85 7.26 2.41 -6.24
CA MET A 85 6.75 1.45 -7.22
C MET A 85 5.39 1.87 -7.80
N ILE A 86 4.51 2.39 -6.97
CA ILE A 86 3.21 2.93 -7.40
C ILE A 86 3.42 4.09 -8.38
N ILE A 87 4.28 5.05 -8.04
CA ILE A 87 4.59 6.19 -8.92
C ILE A 87 5.20 5.71 -10.25
N MET A 88 6.18 4.80 -10.19
CA MET A 88 6.84 4.28 -11.38
C MET A 88 5.88 3.61 -12.36
N SER A 89 4.88 2.92 -11.84
CA SER A 89 3.85 2.26 -12.66
C SER A 89 3.14 3.24 -13.60
N THR A 90 2.96 4.49 -13.17
CA THR A 90 2.28 5.54 -13.95
C THR A 90 3.25 6.36 -14.79
N VAL A 91 4.44 6.66 -14.26
CA VAL A 91 5.41 7.59 -14.87
C VAL A 91 6.15 6.94 -16.06
N LEU A 92 6.59 5.69 -15.92
CA LEU A 92 7.38 5.01 -16.96
C LEU A 92 6.57 4.69 -18.24
N GLY A 93 5.25 4.71 -18.17
CA GLY A 93 4.37 4.50 -19.33
C GLY A 93 4.18 5.73 -20.23
N ALA A 94 4.56 6.90 -19.79
CA ALA A 94 4.37 8.13 -20.55
C ALA A 94 5.61 8.42 -21.40
N ASN A 95 5.50 8.24 -22.73
CA ASN A 95 6.59 8.43 -23.71
C ASN A 95 7.21 9.85 -23.71
N ASN A 96 6.63 10.84 -23.01
CA ASN A 96 7.09 12.23 -22.96
C ASN A 96 7.06 12.80 -21.53
N ASN A 97 7.45 12.01 -20.53
CA ASN A 97 7.43 12.50 -19.16
C ASN A 97 8.67 13.34 -18.85
N LYS A 98 8.51 14.66 -18.77
CA LYS A 98 9.59 15.61 -18.44
C LYS A 98 10.29 15.30 -17.10
N LEU A 99 9.63 14.61 -16.17
CA LEU A 99 10.23 14.15 -14.91
C LEU A 99 11.36 13.15 -15.15
N LEU A 100 11.29 12.34 -16.23
CA LEU A 100 12.33 11.40 -16.61
C LEU A 100 13.53 12.08 -17.32
N GLU A 101 13.41 13.33 -17.72
CA GLU A 101 14.51 14.12 -18.27
C GLU A 101 15.44 14.63 -17.14
N VAL A 102 14.99 14.66 -15.88
CA VAL A 102 15.81 15.03 -14.73
C VAL A 102 16.69 13.83 -14.32
N PRO A 103 18.03 13.91 -14.49
CA PRO A 103 18.91 12.75 -14.27
C PRO A 103 18.83 12.17 -12.86
N ALA A 104 18.67 13.01 -11.84
CA ALA A 104 18.53 12.59 -10.46
C ALA A 104 17.25 11.77 -10.24
N ILE A 105 16.12 12.24 -10.76
CA ILE A 105 14.82 11.55 -10.66
C ILE A 105 14.87 10.22 -11.43
N LYS A 106 15.43 10.24 -12.65
CA LYS A 106 15.60 9.04 -13.47
C LYS A 106 16.45 8.00 -12.75
N LYS A 107 17.59 8.40 -12.17
CA LYS A 107 18.49 7.49 -11.43
C LYS A 107 17.79 6.92 -10.21
N GLU A 108 17.08 7.73 -9.45
CA GLU A 108 16.37 7.28 -8.26
C GLU A 108 15.20 6.35 -8.60
N LEU A 109 14.40 6.69 -9.61
CA LEU A 109 13.30 5.86 -10.07
C LEU A 109 13.79 4.54 -10.70
N ALA A 110 14.89 4.53 -11.42
CA ALA A 110 15.46 3.35 -12.06
C ALA A 110 16.24 2.43 -11.10
N ALA A 111 16.50 2.86 -9.86
CA ALA A 111 17.23 2.03 -8.90
C ALA A 111 16.45 0.75 -8.60
N PRO A 112 17.03 -0.44 -8.82
CA PRO A 112 16.35 -1.70 -8.60
C PRO A 112 15.97 -1.86 -7.14
N ILE A 113 14.89 -2.59 -6.88
CA ILE A 113 14.57 -3.02 -5.52
C ILE A 113 15.57 -4.09 -5.14
N GLU A 114 16.39 -3.78 -4.15
CA GLU A 114 17.39 -4.73 -3.64
C GLU A 114 16.69 -5.83 -2.86
N THR A 115 16.91 -7.09 -3.24
CA THR A 115 16.52 -8.28 -2.48
C THR A 115 17.37 -8.43 -1.22
N PHE A 116 17.01 -9.37 -0.33
CA PHE A 116 17.85 -9.72 0.82
C PHE A 116 19.21 -10.24 0.33
N LYS A 117 20.31 -9.62 0.83
CA LYS A 117 21.66 -9.82 0.27
C LYS A 117 22.46 -10.96 0.91
N PHE A 118 22.07 -11.40 2.11
CA PHE A 118 22.82 -12.39 2.90
C PHE A 118 22.45 -13.84 2.57
N ASP A 119 21.56 -14.05 1.59
CA ASP A 119 21.20 -15.37 1.08
C ASP A 119 21.09 -15.30 -0.44
N ILE A 120 21.89 -16.12 -1.12
CA ILE A 120 21.96 -16.13 -2.58
C ILE A 120 20.64 -16.57 -3.23
N ASP A 121 19.87 -17.43 -2.56
CA ASP A 121 18.60 -17.93 -3.06
C ASP A 121 17.52 -16.83 -3.07
N CYS A 122 17.72 -15.78 -2.29
CA CYS A 122 16.80 -14.65 -2.24
C CYS A 122 16.84 -13.78 -3.49
N LYS A 123 17.92 -13.83 -4.30
CA LYS A 123 18.01 -13.10 -5.57
C LYS A 123 16.98 -13.54 -6.59
N SER A 124 16.61 -14.82 -6.56
CA SER A 124 15.63 -15.43 -7.47
C SER A 124 14.21 -15.48 -6.90
N LYS A 125 13.98 -14.85 -5.75
CA LYS A 125 12.68 -14.80 -5.10
C LYS A 125 12.01 -13.44 -5.26
N GLU A 126 10.69 -13.44 -5.20
CA GLU A 126 9.88 -12.23 -5.24
C GLU A 126 10.16 -11.34 -4.02
N THR A 127 10.26 -10.03 -4.21
CA THR A 127 10.12 -9.04 -3.14
C THR A 127 8.64 -8.78 -2.94
N TYR A 128 8.18 -8.81 -1.69
CA TYR A 128 6.77 -8.69 -1.31
C TYR A 128 6.51 -7.39 -0.54
N PHE A 129 5.37 -6.75 -0.85
CA PHE A 129 4.83 -5.61 -0.12
C PHE A 129 3.34 -5.82 0.16
N GLU A 130 2.89 -5.44 1.35
CA GLU A 130 1.48 -5.38 1.71
C GLU A 130 1.22 -4.18 2.61
N ILE A 131 0.13 -3.46 2.36
CA ILE A 131 -0.38 -2.41 3.22
C ILE A 131 -1.88 -2.61 3.48
N GLN A 132 -2.29 -2.35 4.71
CA GLN A 132 -3.69 -2.34 5.10
C GLN A 132 -4.08 -0.94 5.56
N VAL A 133 -5.19 -0.46 5.04
CA VAL A 133 -5.76 0.85 5.37
C VAL A 133 -7.26 0.74 5.59
N ILE A 134 -7.79 1.50 6.52
CA ILE A 134 -9.23 1.68 6.69
C ILE A 134 -9.62 3.00 6.05
N ILE A 135 -10.63 2.97 5.19
CA ILE A 135 -11.24 4.15 4.58
C ILE A 135 -12.76 3.98 4.70
N GLU A 136 -13.44 4.90 5.37
CA GLU A 136 -14.91 4.87 5.57
C GLU A 136 -15.40 3.54 6.17
N GLU A 137 -14.75 3.07 7.22
CA GLU A 137 -15.02 1.79 7.92
C GLU A 137 -14.82 0.52 7.07
N ILE A 138 -14.23 0.63 5.90
CA ILE A 138 -13.87 -0.49 5.04
C ILE A 138 -12.37 -0.72 5.14
N LEU A 139 -11.97 -1.94 5.50
CA LEU A 139 -10.58 -2.37 5.47
C LEU A 139 -10.19 -2.75 4.04
N TYR A 140 -9.21 -2.05 3.48
CA TYR A 140 -8.57 -2.40 2.22
C TYR A 140 -7.21 -3.03 2.50
N THR A 141 -6.96 -4.19 1.90
CA THR A 141 -5.63 -4.84 1.90
C THR A 141 -5.10 -4.83 0.49
N TYR A 142 -3.97 -4.17 0.29
CA TYR A 142 -3.29 -4.10 -0.99
C TYR A 142 -1.91 -4.71 -0.90
N SER A 143 -1.63 -5.70 -1.73
CA SER A 143 -0.33 -6.36 -1.78
C SER A 143 0.12 -6.61 -3.21
N PHE A 144 1.43 -6.66 -3.41
CA PHE A 144 2.04 -7.10 -4.66
C PHE A 144 3.40 -7.75 -4.43
N ALA A 145 3.81 -8.54 -5.40
CA ALA A 145 5.12 -9.16 -5.45
C ALA A 145 5.81 -8.80 -6.75
N ILE A 146 7.10 -8.47 -6.68
CA ILE A 146 7.93 -8.11 -7.83
C ILE A 146 9.17 -8.99 -7.89
N GLN A 147 9.53 -9.41 -9.10
CA GLN A 147 10.78 -10.11 -9.39
C GLN A 147 11.30 -9.68 -10.76
N ASP A 148 12.60 -9.42 -10.86
CA ASP A 148 13.27 -9.01 -12.11
C ASP A 148 12.57 -7.80 -12.79
N GLY A 149 12.09 -6.85 -11.99
CA GLY A 149 11.40 -5.65 -12.47
C GLY A 149 9.97 -5.88 -12.95
N LYS A 150 9.42 -7.10 -12.86
CA LYS A 150 8.07 -7.44 -13.30
C LYS A 150 7.17 -7.75 -12.12
N ILE A 151 5.91 -7.31 -12.19
CA ILE A 151 4.89 -7.61 -11.19
C ILE A 151 4.42 -9.04 -11.36
N GLN A 152 4.79 -9.92 -10.45
CA GLN A 152 4.42 -11.33 -10.45
C GLN A 152 3.01 -11.55 -9.92
N LYS A 153 2.65 -10.82 -8.88
CA LYS A 153 1.35 -10.91 -8.22
C LYS A 153 0.88 -9.52 -7.81
N GLU A 154 -0.42 -9.32 -7.83
CA GLU A 154 -1.06 -8.11 -7.28
C GLU A 154 -2.43 -8.50 -6.75
N LEU A 155 -2.74 -8.12 -5.53
CA LEU A 155 -4.00 -8.41 -4.87
C LEU A 155 -4.51 -7.16 -4.16
N LEU A 156 -5.75 -6.80 -4.46
CA LEU A 156 -6.51 -5.82 -3.70
C LEU A 156 -7.79 -6.47 -3.20
N THR A 157 -8.02 -6.38 -1.91
CA THR A 157 -9.27 -6.82 -1.28
C THR A 157 -9.88 -5.68 -0.49
N LYS A 158 -11.21 -5.73 -0.31
CA LYS A 158 -11.94 -4.92 0.66
C LYS A 158 -12.70 -5.82 1.63
N LYS A 159 -12.83 -5.40 2.88
CA LYS A 159 -13.56 -6.10 3.93
C LYS A 159 -14.40 -5.11 4.74
N LYS A 160 -15.71 -5.25 4.70
CA LYS A 160 -16.64 -4.63 5.65
C LYS A 160 -17.26 -5.72 6.53
N LYS A 161 -18.08 -6.59 5.97
CA LYS A 161 -18.61 -7.82 6.65
C LYS A 161 -17.97 -9.08 6.08
N ARG A 162 -17.73 -9.11 4.79
CA ARG A 162 -17.09 -10.21 4.05
C ARG A 162 -15.95 -9.67 3.23
N THR A 163 -14.92 -10.49 3.04
CA THR A 163 -13.80 -10.14 2.17
C THR A 163 -14.21 -10.31 0.70
N GLU A 164 -14.00 -9.26 -0.09
CA GLU A 164 -14.20 -9.25 -1.53
C GLU A 164 -12.88 -8.94 -2.22
N VAL A 165 -12.55 -9.73 -3.25
CA VAL A 165 -11.38 -9.47 -4.11
C VAL A 165 -11.77 -8.44 -5.16
N LEU A 166 -11.00 -7.38 -5.31
CA LEU A 166 -11.20 -6.30 -6.29
C LEU A 166 -10.23 -6.40 -7.46
N ILE A 167 -8.96 -6.67 -7.17
CA ILE A 167 -7.90 -6.98 -8.14
C ILE A 167 -7.26 -8.30 -7.76
N LYS A 168 -7.06 -9.18 -8.73
CA LYS A 168 -6.21 -10.37 -8.59
C LYS A 168 -5.38 -10.52 -9.86
N ARG A 169 -4.06 -10.44 -9.74
CA ARG A 169 -3.08 -10.72 -10.78
C ARG A 169 -2.21 -11.87 -10.32
N THR A 170 -1.95 -12.84 -11.20
CA THR A 170 -1.23 -14.08 -10.88
C THR A 170 0.01 -14.30 -11.74
N SER A 171 0.27 -13.41 -12.69
CA SER A 171 1.47 -13.39 -13.51
C SER A 171 1.76 -11.97 -14.02
N PRO A 172 2.92 -11.72 -14.65
CA PRO A 172 3.21 -10.43 -15.28
C PRO A 172 2.26 -10.03 -16.41
N LYS A 173 1.56 -11.00 -17.01
CA LYS A 173 0.70 -10.76 -18.18
C LYS A 173 -0.63 -10.10 -17.77
N TYR A 174 -1.12 -9.17 -18.59
CA TYR A 174 -2.39 -8.48 -18.33
C TYR A 174 -3.61 -9.42 -18.44
N GLU A 175 -3.51 -10.50 -19.23
CA GLU A 175 -4.55 -11.52 -19.39
C GLU A 175 -4.87 -12.24 -18.07
N ASP A 176 -3.90 -12.29 -17.16
CA ASP A 176 -4.03 -12.92 -15.84
C ASP A 176 -4.49 -11.92 -14.75
N ILE A 177 -5.01 -10.76 -15.17
CA ILE A 177 -5.60 -9.76 -14.28
C ILE A 177 -7.12 -9.92 -14.25
N VAL A 178 -7.65 -10.22 -13.06
CA VAL A 178 -9.09 -10.28 -12.80
C VAL A 178 -9.50 -9.05 -12.02
N LEU A 179 -10.43 -8.26 -12.58
CA LEU A 179 -11.03 -7.08 -11.94
C LEU A 179 -12.47 -7.36 -11.55
N ARG A 180 -12.89 -6.83 -10.39
CA ARG A 180 -14.27 -6.97 -9.89
C ARG A 180 -14.87 -5.61 -9.54
N SER A 181 -15.94 -5.61 -8.75
CA SER A 181 -16.75 -4.44 -8.42
C SER A 181 -15.92 -3.22 -7.99
N GLY A 182 -16.31 -2.04 -8.48
CA GLY A 182 -15.58 -0.79 -8.24
C GLY A 182 -14.46 -0.50 -9.25
N LEU A 183 -13.97 -1.52 -9.97
CA LEU A 183 -12.94 -1.39 -11.00
C LEU A 183 -13.46 -1.79 -12.39
N SER A 184 -14.75 -2.03 -12.53
CA SER A 184 -15.37 -2.48 -13.78
C SER A 184 -15.19 -1.49 -14.94
N SER A 185 -15.14 -0.18 -14.65
CA SER A 185 -14.85 0.85 -15.67
C SER A 185 -13.47 0.69 -16.30
N PHE A 186 -12.52 0.13 -15.57
CA PHE A 186 -11.15 -0.11 -16.04
C PHE A 186 -11.00 -1.44 -16.79
N LYS A 187 -11.98 -2.35 -16.70
CA LYS A 187 -11.89 -3.71 -17.26
C LYS A 187 -11.56 -3.73 -18.76
N ASN A 188 -12.15 -2.83 -19.54
CA ASN A 188 -11.88 -2.76 -20.99
C ASN A 188 -10.52 -2.17 -21.34
N MET A 189 -9.81 -1.61 -20.35
CA MET A 189 -8.50 -0.96 -20.51
C MET A 189 -7.39 -1.76 -19.84
N VAL A 190 -7.67 -2.95 -19.31
CA VAL A 190 -6.67 -3.77 -18.59
C VAL A 190 -5.44 -4.12 -19.45
N SER A 191 -5.60 -4.17 -20.77
CA SER A 191 -4.52 -4.43 -21.73
C SER A 191 -3.43 -3.34 -21.76
N VAL A 192 -3.69 -2.14 -21.19
CA VAL A 192 -2.67 -1.10 -21.06
C VAL A 192 -1.73 -1.34 -19.87
N VAL A 193 -2.05 -2.30 -19.01
CA VAL A 193 -1.23 -2.64 -17.84
C VAL A 193 0.00 -3.42 -18.29
N ARG A 194 1.15 -2.78 -18.22
CA ARG A 194 2.43 -3.40 -18.57
C ARG A 194 2.85 -4.43 -17.51
N GLU A 195 3.81 -5.29 -17.87
CA GLU A 195 4.36 -6.30 -16.95
C GLU A 195 5.04 -5.69 -15.71
N ASP A 196 5.57 -4.48 -15.82
CA ASP A 196 6.27 -3.72 -14.78
C ASP A 196 5.36 -2.71 -14.04
N ALA A 197 4.09 -2.60 -14.42
CA ALA A 197 3.15 -1.64 -13.87
C ALA A 197 2.11 -2.30 -12.96
N LEU A 198 1.78 -1.62 -11.86
CA LEU A 198 0.73 -2.01 -10.93
C LEU A 198 -0.65 -1.66 -11.51
N CYS A 199 -1.56 -2.61 -11.51
CA CYS A 199 -2.91 -2.46 -12.05
C CYS A 199 -3.71 -1.39 -11.29
N LEU A 200 -3.60 -1.34 -9.96
CA LEU A 200 -4.25 -0.31 -9.14
C LEU A 200 -3.77 1.10 -9.53
N ALA A 201 -2.46 1.28 -9.74
CA ALA A 201 -1.89 2.55 -10.16
C ALA A 201 -2.37 2.98 -11.55
N MET A 202 -2.44 2.05 -12.49
CA MET A 202 -2.95 2.32 -13.84
C MET A 202 -4.45 2.65 -13.82
N ALA A 203 -5.24 1.97 -13.00
CA ALA A 203 -6.67 2.28 -12.85
C ALA A 203 -6.88 3.70 -12.28
N ALA A 204 -6.08 4.10 -11.28
CA ALA A 204 -6.13 5.46 -10.72
C ALA A 204 -5.70 6.52 -11.73
N MET A 205 -4.63 6.28 -12.51
CA MET A 205 -4.18 7.16 -13.59
C MET A 205 -5.28 7.40 -14.64
N LEU A 206 -6.13 6.41 -14.87
CA LEU A 206 -7.29 6.49 -15.76
C LEU A 206 -8.58 6.92 -15.04
N ASN A 207 -8.43 7.65 -13.93
CA ASN A 207 -9.50 8.28 -13.17
C ASN A 207 -10.55 7.31 -12.59
N ASN A 208 -10.18 6.04 -12.29
CA ASN A 208 -11.09 5.19 -11.54
C ASN A 208 -11.22 5.72 -10.10
N PRO A 209 -12.42 6.08 -9.61
CA PRO A 209 -12.59 6.76 -8.33
C PRO A 209 -12.11 5.92 -7.13
N LEU A 210 -12.40 4.61 -7.14
CA LEU A 210 -12.00 3.71 -6.05
C LEU A 210 -10.48 3.55 -6.00
N ALA A 211 -9.85 3.34 -7.15
CA ALA A 211 -8.40 3.23 -7.24
C ALA A 211 -7.70 4.51 -6.78
N SER A 212 -8.20 5.67 -7.22
CA SER A 212 -7.68 6.99 -6.82
C SER A 212 -7.80 7.22 -5.31
N MET A 213 -8.95 6.89 -4.71
CA MET A 213 -9.18 7.00 -3.28
C MET A 213 -8.17 6.17 -2.48
N ILE A 214 -7.98 4.90 -2.84
CA ILE A 214 -7.07 3.99 -2.13
C ILE A 214 -5.61 4.44 -2.29
N LEU A 215 -5.19 4.81 -3.51
CA LEU A 215 -3.82 5.26 -3.74
C LEU A 215 -3.52 6.58 -3.06
N ASN A 216 -4.44 7.53 -3.07
CA ASN A 216 -4.26 8.81 -2.36
C ASN A 216 -4.00 8.55 -0.87
N GLU A 217 -4.72 7.60 -0.27
CA GLU A 217 -4.49 7.24 1.13
C GLU A 217 -3.11 6.61 1.33
N ILE A 218 -2.72 5.62 0.52
CA ILE A 218 -1.39 4.99 0.61
C ILE A 218 -0.27 6.03 0.43
N MET A 219 -0.45 7.01 -0.45
CA MET A 219 0.56 8.04 -0.73
C MET A 219 0.62 9.15 0.33
N ASN A 220 -0.39 9.28 1.18
CA ASN A 220 -0.41 10.27 2.28
C ASN A 220 0.50 9.88 3.45
N TYR A 221 0.84 8.60 3.62
CA TYR A 221 1.76 8.18 4.68
C TYR A 221 3.18 8.65 4.36
N ARG A 222 3.77 9.42 5.28
CA ARG A 222 5.11 10.00 5.11
C ARG A 222 6.07 9.45 6.15
N VAL A 223 7.27 9.13 5.70
CA VAL A 223 8.43 8.90 6.55
C VAL A 223 9.14 10.25 6.67
N ILE A 224 9.24 10.77 7.89
CA ILE A 224 9.86 12.06 8.20
C ILE A 224 11.25 11.80 8.77
#